data_d53bbc9c1e81a4a4b570fbdd99248717
#
_entry.id   d53bbc9c1e81a4a4b570fbdd99248717
#
_cell.length_a   1.000
_cell.length_b   1.000
_cell.length_c   1.000
_cell.angle_alpha   90.00
_cell.angle_beta   90.00
_cell.angle_gamma   90.00
#
_symmetry.space_group_name_H-M   'P 1'
#
loop_
_entity.id
_entity.type
_entity.pdbx_description
1 polymer ?
#
loop_
_entity_poly.entity_id
_entity_poly.type
_entity_poly.pdbx_seq_one_letter_code
_entity_poly.pdbx_strand_id
1 'polypeptide(L)'
;MPCPSPPTPTPAGFTAAPRAWGGGVARRLAADGMAVAVIDLDEVACKPVVEQIQAAGGTAIAVGADVADEAAVAAAVERVATELGAPTVLVNNAGVIRDNLLFRMTTDDWDTVMNVHLRGSFLMTRAVQKYMTEAKFGRIVNLSSTSALGNRGQANYAAAKAGLQGFTKTLALELGKFGITANAIAPGFIETEMTAATAERIGVPFEDFKAAAAKEIPVARTGVPEDIAHAVSFFVSEGAGFVSGQVLYVAGGPKA
;
A
#
# COMPACT_ATOMS: atom_id res chain seq x y z
N MET A 1 32.05 25.45 -4.30
CA MET A 1 31.78 23.98 -4.21
C MET A 1 30.81 23.64 -5.31
N PRO A 2 31.02 22.61 -6.14
CA PRO A 2 30.03 22.20 -7.12
C PRO A 2 28.78 21.72 -6.37
N CYS A 3 27.61 22.11 -6.87
CA CYS A 3 26.32 21.66 -6.38
C CYS A 3 26.32 20.11 -6.43
N PRO A 4 25.92 19.39 -5.38
CA PRO A 4 25.85 17.95 -5.45
C PRO A 4 24.92 17.55 -6.59
N SER A 5 25.34 16.58 -7.39
CA SER A 5 24.49 16.00 -8.45
C SER A 5 23.16 15.58 -7.83
N PRO A 6 22.03 15.76 -8.53
CA PRO A 6 20.74 15.29 -8.01
C PRO A 6 20.86 13.80 -7.66
N PRO A 7 20.28 13.36 -6.53
CA PRO A 7 20.36 11.95 -6.15
C PRO A 7 19.80 11.08 -7.27
N THR A 8 20.45 9.97 -7.54
CA THR A 8 19.96 8.97 -8.48
C THR A 8 18.56 8.52 -8.00
N PRO A 9 17.55 8.45 -8.86
CA PRO A 9 16.20 8.04 -8.45
C PRO A 9 16.25 6.72 -7.66
N THR A 10 15.63 6.69 -6.50
CA THR A 10 15.55 5.47 -5.69
C THR A 10 14.43 4.58 -6.25
N PRO A 11 14.71 3.36 -6.70
CA PRO A 11 13.66 2.48 -7.20
C PRO A 11 12.65 2.15 -6.10
N ALA A 12 11.37 2.21 -6.42
CA ALA A 12 10.30 1.79 -5.53
C ALA A 12 9.49 0.67 -6.19
N GLY A 13 9.43 -0.50 -5.51
CA GLY A 13 8.53 -1.56 -5.91
C GLY A 13 7.32 -1.57 -4.96
N PHE A 14 6.10 -1.62 -5.48
CA PHE A 14 4.94 -1.75 -4.63
C PHE A 14 3.81 -2.53 -5.30
N THR A 15 2.95 -3.09 -4.48
CA THR A 15 1.72 -3.70 -4.96
C THR A 15 0.63 -2.63 -4.96
N ALA A 16 0.26 -2.15 -6.13
CA ALA A 16 -0.82 -1.19 -6.27
C ALA A 16 -1.88 -1.76 -7.19
N ALA A 17 -3.09 -1.96 -6.71
CA ALA A 17 -4.20 -1.94 -7.62
C ALA A 17 -4.21 -0.55 -8.28
N PRO A 18 -4.18 -0.41 -9.61
CA PRO A 18 -4.22 0.90 -10.29
C PRO A 18 -5.50 1.66 -9.93
N ARG A 19 -6.48 0.94 -9.48
CA ARG A 19 -7.75 1.39 -8.90
C ARG A 19 -7.55 1.68 -7.41
N ALA A 20 -8.30 2.57 -6.84
CA ALA A 20 -8.19 3.09 -5.48
C ALA A 20 -7.00 4.06 -5.30
N TRP A 21 -6.34 4.02 -4.16
CA TRP A 21 -5.25 4.95 -3.83
C TRP A 21 -3.87 4.56 -4.37
N GLY A 22 -3.68 3.32 -4.84
CA GLY A 22 -2.38 2.87 -5.32
C GLY A 22 -1.83 3.67 -6.49
N GLY A 23 -2.69 4.09 -7.44
CA GLY A 23 -2.29 5.00 -8.51
C GLY A 23 -1.87 6.38 -7.99
N GLY A 24 -2.55 6.90 -6.95
CA GLY A 24 -2.16 8.15 -6.28
C GLY A 24 -0.80 8.04 -5.59
N VAL A 25 -0.56 6.94 -4.89
CA VAL A 25 0.74 6.64 -4.27
C VAL A 25 1.84 6.56 -5.33
N ALA A 26 1.61 5.84 -6.44
CA ALA A 26 2.58 5.69 -7.53
C ALA A 26 2.99 7.05 -8.13
N ARG A 27 2.00 7.87 -8.48
CA ARG A 27 2.25 9.22 -9.02
C ARG A 27 3.00 10.09 -8.01
N ARG A 28 2.66 10.02 -6.73
CA ARG A 28 3.33 10.79 -5.69
C ARG A 28 4.80 10.37 -5.54
N LEU A 29 5.09 9.09 -5.45
CA LEU A 29 6.47 8.61 -5.33
C LEU A 29 7.32 8.96 -6.56
N ALA A 30 6.72 8.92 -7.76
CA ALA A 30 7.38 9.38 -8.97
C ALA A 30 7.66 10.89 -8.95
N ALA A 31 6.71 11.70 -8.46
CA ALA A 31 6.90 13.14 -8.28
C ALA A 31 7.95 13.48 -7.22
N ASP A 32 8.14 12.59 -6.22
CA ASP A 32 9.22 12.68 -5.23
C ASP A 32 10.59 12.21 -5.81
N GLY A 33 10.66 11.86 -7.12
CA GLY A 33 11.88 11.51 -7.85
C GLY A 33 12.23 10.02 -7.85
N MET A 34 11.32 9.14 -7.46
CA MET A 34 11.55 7.70 -7.45
C MET A 34 11.21 7.08 -8.80
N ALA A 35 11.96 6.05 -9.22
CA ALA A 35 11.54 5.16 -10.28
C ALA A 35 10.52 4.14 -9.71
N VAL A 36 9.38 3.98 -10.37
CA VAL A 36 8.21 3.30 -9.78
C VAL A 36 7.78 2.08 -10.59
N ALA A 37 7.66 0.92 -9.94
CA ALA A 37 6.98 -0.24 -10.49
C ALA A 37 5.53 -0.29 -9.97
N VAL A 38 4.56 -0.24 -10.87
CA VAL A 38 3.14 -0.45 -10.58
C VAL A 38 2.82 -1.91 -10.81
N ILE A 39 2.47 -2.64 -9.73
CA ILE A 39 2.28 -4.09 -9.76
C ILE A 39 0.81 -4.42 -9.48
N ASP A 40 0.17 -5.15 -10.36
CA ASP A 40 -1.19 -5.67 -10.19
C ASP A 40 -1.32 -7.05 -10.82
N LEU A 41 -2.40 -7.77 -10.52
CA LEU A 41 -2.73 -9.04 -11.15
C LEU A 41 -2.84 -8.90 -12.68
N ASP A 42 -3.42 -7.78 -13.14
CA ASP A 42 -3.52 -7.41 -14.54
C ASP A 42 -2.54 -6.28 -14.89
N GLU A 43 -1.46 -6.61 -15.59
CA GLU A 43 -0.47 -5.62 -16.05
C GLU A 43 -1.09 -4.53 -16.93
N VAL A 44 -2.12 -4.87 -17.72
CA VAL A 44 -2.78 -3.89 -18.61
C VAL A 44 -3.47 -2.79 -17.78
N ALA A 45 -4.05 -3.16 -16.66
CA ALA A 45 -4.69 -2.20 -15.75
C ALA A 45 -3.69 -1.20 -15.11
N CYS A 46 -2.40 -1.52 -15.08
CA CYS A 46 -1.34 -0.62 -14.58
C CYS A 46 -0.94 0.47 -15.58
N LYS A 47 -1.13 0.23 -16.88
CA LYS A 47 -0.64 1.11 -17.95
C LYS A 47 -1.09 2.57 -17.84
N PRO A 48 -2.36 2.90 -17.55
CA PRO A 48 -2.78 4.30 -17.46
C PRO A 48 -2.02 5.09 -16.39
N VAL A 49 -1.69 4.46 -15.27
CA VAL A 49 -0.91 5.11 -14.19
C VAL A 49 0.54 5.30 -14.62
N VAL A 50 1.12 4.29 -15.28
CA VAL A 50 2.49 4.35 -15.82
C VAL A 50 2.61 5.47 -16.86
N GLU A 51 1.67 5.55 -17.81
CA GLU A 51 1.63 6.59 -18.83
C GLU A 51 1.51 8.00 -18.24
N GLN A 52 0.68 8.17 -17.20
CA GLN A 52 0.56 9.44 -16.49
C GLN A 52 1.88 9.86 -15.83
N ILE A 53 2.60 8.90 -15.19
CA ILE A 53 3.90 9.17 -14.57
C ILE A 53 4.93 9.55 -15.64
N GLN A 54 4.99 8.80 -16.74
CA GLN A 54 5.93 9.06 -17.84
C GLN A 54 5.63 10.39 -18.54
N ALA A 55 4.36 10.73 -18.76
CA ALA A 55 3.95 12.02 -19.31
C ALA A 55 4.34 13.21 -18.41
N ALA A 56 4.42 12.99 -17.10
CA ALA A 56 4.92 13.96 -16.12
C ALA A 56 6.46 13.99 -16.01
N GLY A 57 7.19 13.21 -16.83
CA GLY A 57 8.65 13.14 -16.83
C GLY A 57 9.24 12.16 -15.80
N GLY A 58 8.42 11.39 -15.11
CA GLY A 58 8.85 10.35 -14.18
C GLY A 58 9.20 9.03 -14.87
N THR A 59 9.83 8.11 -14.12
CA THR A 59 10.16 6.77 -14.59
C THR A 59 9.23 5.75 -13.95
N ALA A 60 8.52 4.96 -14.77
CA ALA A 60 7.65 3.91 -14.26
C ALA A 60 7.52 2.73 -15.23
N ILE A 61 7.26 1.54 -14.67
CA ILE A 61 6.92 0.33 -15.42
C ILE A 61 5.65 -0.31 -14.85
N ALA A 62 4.93 -1.03 -15.71
CA ALA A 62 3.82 -1.91 -15.32
C ALA A 62 4.34 -3.33 -15.17
N VAL A 63 3.90 -4.04 -14.13
CA VAL A 63 4.27 -5.44 -13.89
C VAL A 63 3.04 -6.23 -13.49
N GLY A 64 2.79 -7.35 -14.19
CA GLY A 64 1.71 -8.29 -13.85
C GLY A 64 2.20 -9.32 -12.85
N ALA A 65 1.56 -9.44 -11.68
CA ALA A 65 1.84 -10.50 -10.72
C ALA A 65 0.70 -10.72 -9.73
N ASP A 66 0.41 -11.98 -9.44
CA ASP A 66 -0.38 -12.35 -8.26
C ASP A 66 0.53 -12.32 -7.03
N VAL A 67 0.25 -11.39 -6.11
CA VAL A 67 1.02 -11.26 -4.86
C VAL A 67 0.87 -12.46 -3.93
N ALA A 68 -0.16 -13.29 -4.12
CA ALA A 68 -0.37 -14.51 -3.36
C ALA A 68 0.42 -15.71 -3.94
N ASP A 69 1.01 -15.58 -5.14
CA ASP A 69 1.85 -16.59 -5.78
C ASP A 69 3.34 -16.27 -5.59
N GLU A 70 4.08 -17.18 -4.95
CA GLU A 70 5.49 -16.98 -4.63
C GLU A 70 6.38 -16.88 -5.87
N ALA A 71 6.10 -17.66 -6.91
CA ALA A 71 6.90 -17.64 -8.14
C ALA A 71 6.64 -16.36 -8.94
N ALA A 72 5.37 -15.92 -9.02
CA ALA A 72 5.00 -14.67 -9.67
C ALA A 72 5.65 -13.46 -8.96
N VAL A 73 5.64 -13.45 -7.62
CA VAL A 73 6.30 -12.41 -6.81
C VAL A 73 7.81 -12.38 -7.07
N ALA A 74 8.46 -13.55 -7.08
CA ALA A 74 9.91 -13.61 -7.34
C ALA A 74 10.26 -13.07 -8.73
N ALA A 75 9.51 -13.47 -9.76
CA ALA A 75 9.71 -12.99 -11.13
C ALA A 75 9.45 -11.48 -11.26
N ALA A 76 8.39 -10.97 -10.62
CA ALA A 76 8.07 -9.55 -10.63
C ALA A 76 9.18 -8.70 -9.98
N VAL A 77 9.68 -9.11 -8.82
CA VAL A 77 10.75 -8.39 -8.11
C VAL A 77 12.06 -8.42 -8.90
N GLU A 78 12.40 -9.55 -9.54
CA GLU A 78 13.57 -9.65 -10.40
C GLU A 78 13.46 -8.75 -11.64
N ARG A 79 12.27 -8.69 -12.26
CA ARG A 79 12.00 -7.79 -13.37
C ARG A 79 12.18 -6.32 -12.96
N VAL A 80 11.64 -5.92 -11.80
CA VAL A 80 11.83 -4.56 -11.25
C VAL A 80 13.30 -4.27 -11.02
N ALA A 81 14.05 -5.20 -10.42
CA ALA A 81 15.47 -5.04 -10.18
C ALA A 81 16.28 -4.88 -11.48
N THR A 82 15.88 -5.57 -12.54
CA THR A 82 16.54 -5.52 -13.85
C THR A 82 16.22 -4.22 -14.61
N GLU A 83 14.95 -3.79 -14.61
CA GLU A 83 14.48 -2.67 -15.44
C GLU A 83 14.65 -1.31 -14.75
N LEU A 84 14.52 -1.24 -13.41
CA LEU A 84 14.57 0.00 -12.63
C LEU A 84 15.76 0.06 -11.65
N GLY A 85 16.44 -1.05 -11.43
CA GLY A 85 17.47 -1.19 -10.39
C GLY A 85 16.90 -1.73 -9.08
N ALA A 86 17.80 -1.95 -8.10
CA ALA A 86 17.47 -2.61 -6.84
C ALA A 86 16.30 -1.92 -6.10
N PRO A 87 15.20 -2.62 -5.81
CA PRO A 87 14.06 -2.04 -5.11
C PRO A 87 14.40 -1.83 -3.62
N THR A 88 14.38 -0.58 -3.18
CA THR A 88 14.66 -0.20 -1.79
C THR A 88 13.45 0.38 -1.07
N VAL A 89 12.34 0.57 -1.77
CA VAL A 89 11.06 0.99 -1.20
C VAL A 89 9.99 -0.03 -1.57
N LEU A 90 9.19 -0.47 -0.61
CA LEU A 90 8.06 -1.37 -0.80
C LEU A 90 6.81 -0.81 -0.15
N VAL A 91 5.75 -0.68 -0.93
CA VAL A 91 4.41 -0.35 -0.43
C VAL A 91 3.48 -1.55 -0.67
N ASN A 92 3.17 -2.29 0.37
CA ASN A 92 2.21 -3.39 0.33
C ASN A 92 0.79 -2.84 0.38
N ASN A 93 0.19 -2.68 -0.81
CA ASN A 93 -1.12 -2.06 -0.99
C ASN A 93 -2.16 -3.00 -1.63
N ALA A 94 -1.76 -4.12 -2.23
CA ALA A 94 -2.69 -5.07 -2.82
C ALA A 94 -3.79 -5.50 -1.84
N GLY A 95 -5.03 -5.55 -2.31
CA GLY A 95 -6.13 -5.90 -1.43
C GLY A 95 -7.44 -6.17 -2.14
N VAL A 96 -8.23 -7.03 -1.51
CA VAL A 96 -9.57 -7.42 -1.96
C VAL A 96 -10.53 -7.40 -0.78
N ILE A 97 -11.82 -7.27 -1.06
CA ILE A 97 -12.89 -7.35 -0.06
C ILE A 97 -13.77 -8.56 -0.37
N ARG A 98 -14.05 -9.34 0.68
CA ARG A 98 -15.02 -10.45 0.69
C ARG A 98 -15.81 -10.37 1.99
N ASP A 99 -16.60 -9.29 2.10
CA ASP A 99 -17.37 -8.97 3.31
C ASP A 99 -18.58 -9.87 3.43
N ASN A 100 -18.72 -10.49 4.59
CA ASN A 100 -19.93 -11.21 4.98
C ASN A 100 -19.98 -11.34 6.51
N LEU A 101 -21.19 -11.53 7.06
CA LEU A 101 -21.32 -11.90 8.45
C LEU A 101 -20.66 -13.26 8.69
N LEU A 102 -20.04 -13.45 9.86
CA LEU A 102 -19.21 -14.64 10.15
C LEU A 102 -19.93 -15.96 9.83
N PHE A 103 -21.20 -16.07 10.16
CA PHE A 103 -21.98 -17.30 9.92
C PHE A 103 -22.30 -17.58 8.43
N ARG A 104 -22.05 -16.62 7.54
CA ARG A 104 -22.22 -16.73 6.09
C ARG A 104 -20.89 -16.67 5.34
N MET A 105 -19.83 -16.27 6.02
CA MET A 105 -18.49 -16.17 5.42
C MET A 105 -17.99 -17.57 5.06
N THR A 106 -17.62 -17.74 3.80
CA THR A 106 -17.05 -19.02 3.34
C THR A 106 -15.55 -19.09 3.69
N THR A 107 -15.01 -20.32 3.72
CA THR A 107 -13.56 -20.50 3.85
C THR A 107 -12.81 -19.83 2.70
N ASP A 108 -13.34 -19.88 1.49
CA ASP A 108 -12.76 -19.21 0.31
C ASP A 108 -12.71 -17.69 0.47
N ASP A 109 -13.78 -17.07 1.02
CA ASP A 109 -13.77 -15.63 1.33
C ASP A 109 -12.67 -15.29 2.35
N TRP A 110 -12.49 -16.14 3.36
CA TRP A 110 -11.45 -15.99 4.36
C TRP A 110 -10.05 -16.14 3.74
N ASP A 111 -9.81 -17.26 3.05
CA ASP A 111 -8.51 -17.60 2.49
C ASP A 111 -8.08 -16.61 1.40
N THR A 112 -9.00 -16.17 0.55
CA THR A 112 -8.73 -15.13 -0.46
C THR A 112 -8.22 -13.85 0.17
N VAL A 113 -8.88 -13.36 1.22
CA VAL A 113 -8.49 -12.12 1.90
C VAL A 113 -7.15 -12.30 2.62
N MET A 114 -6.96 -13.40 3.36
CA MET A 114 -5.71 -13.68 4.06
C MET A 114 -4.53 -13.83 3.09
N ASN A 115 -4.74 -14.53 1.97
CA ASN A 115 -3.70 -14.75 0.96
C ASN A 115 -3.27 -13.45 0.28
N VAL A 116 -4.20 -12.61 -0.14
CA VAL A 116 -3.83 -11.37 -0.83
C VAL A 116 -3.20 -10.36 0.14
N HIS A 117 -3.84 -10.11 1.29
CA HIS A 117 -3.39 -9.05 2.18
C HIS A 117 -2.16 -9.44 3.01
N LEU A 118 -2.23 -10.55 3.74
CA LEU A 118 -1.20 -10.87 4.73
C LEU A 118 -0.08 -11.72 4.11
N ARG A 119 -0.45 -12.82 3.44
CA ARG A 119 0.55 -13.66 2.76
C ARG A 119 1.24 -12.92 1.62
N GLY A 120 0.51 -12.14 0.81
CA GLY A 120 1.08 -11.33 -0.27
C GLY A 120 2.09 -10.32 0.25
N SER A 121 1.77 -9.59 1.32
CA SER A 121 2.72 -8.66 1.96
C SER A 121 3.96 -9.36 2.49
N PHE A 122 3.81 -10.56 3.06
CA PHE A 122 4.94 -11.39 3.48
C PHE A 122 5.82 -11.79 2.30
N LEU A 123 5.25 -12.31 1.21
CA LEU A 123 5.98 -12.75 0.03
C LEU A 123 6.75 -11.60 -0.63
N MET A 124 6.08 -10.48 -0.85
CA MET A 124 6.70 -9.27 -1.41
C MET A 124 7.85 -8.77 -0.53
N THR A 125 7.62 -8.65 0.78
CA THR A 125 8.66 -8.20 1.72
C THR A 125 9.86 -9.14 1.71
N ARG A 126 9.64 -10.46 1.75
CA ARG A 126 10.69 -11.47 1.72
C ARG A 126 11.51 -11.41 0.43
N ALA A 127 10.87 -11.16 -0.71
CA ALA A 127 11.54 -11.08 -2.00
C ALA A 127 12.38 -9.80 -2.15
N VAL A 128 11.87 -8.66 -1.63
CA VAL A 128 12.55 -7.36 -1.76
C VAL A 128 13.64 -7.15 -0.72
N GLN A 129 13.52 -7.74 0.48
CA GLN A 129 14.43 -7.46 1.61
C GLN A 129 15.91 -7.70 1.28
N LYS A 130 16.26 -8.65 0.39
CA LYS A 130 17.66 -8.91 0.00
C LYS A 130 18.31 -7.66 -0.60
N TYR A 131 17.62 -6.95 -1.47
CA TYR A 131 18.10 -5.70 -2.07
C TYR A 131 18.24 -4.58 -1.05
N MET A 132 17.30 -4.47 -0.13
CA MET A 132 17.32 -3.48 0.94
C MET A 132 18.48 -3.73 1.91
N THR A 133 18.74 -5.00 2.27
CA THR A 133 19.83 -5.37 3.18
C THR A 133 21.21 -5.14 2.55
N GLU A 134 21.37 -5.44 1.26
CA GLU A 134 22.57 -5.15 0.49
C GLU A 134 22.82 -3.65 0.37
N ALA A 135 21.78 -2.85 0.10
CA ALA A 135 21.86 -1.39 0.04
C ALA A 135 22.05 -0.73 1.40
N LYS A 136 21.86 -1.46 2.51
CA LYS A 136 21.78 -0.91 3.89
C LYS A 136 20.78 0.25 4.01
N PHE A 137 19.73 0.19 3.22
CA PHE A 137 18.65 1.16 3.16
C PHE A 137 17.38 0.46 2.69
N GLY A 138 16.27 0.72 3.37
CA GLY A 138 14.96 0.23 2.94
C GLY A 138 13.82 0.94 3.64
N ARG A 139 12.68 1.00 2.94
CA ARG A 139 11.43 1.56 3.45
C ARG A 139 10.28 0.62 3.10
N ILE A 140 9.62 0.10 4.11
CA ILE A 140 8.46 -0.78 3.95
C ILE A 140 7.24 -0.08 4.54
N VAL A 141 6.19 0.06 3.73
CA VAL A 141 4.89 0.61 4.16
C VAL A 141 3.81 -0.42 3.89
N ASN A 142 3.14 -0.88 4.95
CA ASN A 142 2.03 -1.81 4.87
C ASN A 142 0.70 -1.05 4.98
N LEU A 143 -0.19 -1.22 4.01
CA LEU A 143 -1.53 -0.61 4.05
C LEU A 143 -2.46 -1.48 4.91
N SER A 144 -2.61 -1.07 6.18
CA SER A 144 -3.61 -1.59 7.11
C SER A 144 -4.98 -0.95 6.87
N SER A 145 -5.78 -0.77 7.89
CA SER A 145 -7.11 -0.13 7.87
C SER A 145 -7.55 0.17 9.29
N THR A 146 -8.45 1.14 9.48
CA THR A 146 -9.20 1.27 10.73
C THR A 146 -10.05 0.04 11.04
N SER A 147 -10.40 -0.78 10.05
CA SER A 147 -11.07 -2.07 10.25
C SER A 147 -10.26 -3.08 11.07
N ALA A 148 -8.94 -2.87 11.23
CA ALA A 148 -8.11 -3.65 12.15
C ALA A 148 -8.58 -3.56 13.62
N LEU A 149 -9.32 -2.52 13.97
CA LEU A 149 -9.94 -2.33 15.30
C LEU A 149 -11.28 -3.07 15.45
N GLY A 150 -11.75 -3.71 14.39
CA GLY A 150 -13.02 -4.40 14.30
C GLY A 150 -14.02 -3.66 13.40
N ASN A 151 -14.65 -4.42 12.49
CA ASN A 151 -15.73 -3.92 11.64
C ASN A 151 -16.71 -5.06 11.37
N ARG A 152 -18.01 -4.77 11.51
CA ARG A 152 -19.06 -5.76 11.32
C ARG A 152 -19.08 -6.27 9.88
N GLY A 153 -19.03 -7.59 9.71
CA GLY A 153 -19.02 -8.24 8.39
C GLY A 153 -17.63 -8.37 7.77
N GLN A 154 -16.57 -7.96 8.46
CA GLN A 154 -15.20 -7.96 7.96
C GLN A 154 -14.25 -8.82 8.84
N ALA A 155 -14.70 -9.97 9.33
CA ALA A 155 -13.88 -10.81 10.20
C ALA A 155 -12.53 -11.20 9.55
N ASN A 156 -12.54 -11.59 8.26
CA ASN A 156 -11.36 -11.88 7.45
C ASN A 156 -10.48 -10.63 7.24
N TYR A 157 -11.09 -9.54 6.78
CA TYR A 157 -10.37 -8.30 6.46
C TYR A 157 -9.77 -7.65 7.73
N ALA A 158 -10.54 -7.58 8.83
CA ALA A 158 -10.07 -7.07 10.10
C ALA A 158 -8.89 -7.90 10.64
N ALA A 159 -8.97 -9.24 10.59
CA ALA A 159 -7.89 -10.13 10.98
C ALA A 159 -6.62 -9.91 10.14
N ALA A 160 -6.75 -9.83 8.80
CA ALA A 160 -5.62 -9.59 7.91
C ALA A 160 -4.98 -8.22 8.16
N LYS A 161 -5.80 -7.16 8.32
CA LYS A 161 -5.30 -5.79 8.54
C LYS A 161 -4.70 -5.58 9.94
N ALA A 162 -5.20 -6.27 10.96
CA ALA A 162 -4.57 -6.35 12.29
C ALA A 162 -3.25 -7.14 12.23
N GLY A 163 -3.23 -8.27 11.50
CA GLY A 163 -2.03 -9.06 11.26
C GLY A 163 -0.91 -8.25 10.61
N LEU A 164 -1.23 -7.37 9.65
CA LEU A 164 -0.25 -6.46 9.05
C LEU A 164 0.38 -5.50 10.06
N GLN A 165 -0.35 -5.04 11.07
CA GLN A 165 0.21 -4.19 12.12
C GLN A 165 1.23 -4.94 12.99
N GLY A 166 0.93 -6.19 13.36
CA GLY A 166 1.87 -7.07 14.07
C GLY A 166 3.10 -7.40 13.22
N PHE A 167 2.88 -7.77 11.95
CA PHE A 167 3.94 -8.03 10.97
C PHE A 167 4.88 -6.83 10.82
N THR A 168 4.33 -5.62 10.67
CA THR A 168 5.10 -4.38 10.58
C THR A 168 6.06 -4.18 11.77
N LYS A 169 5.57 -4.41 12.98
CA LYS A 169 6.38 -4.27 14.21
C LYS A 169 7.53 -5.29 14.23
N THR A 170 7.26 -6.53 13.83
CA THR A 170 8.30 -7.57 13.73
C THR A 170 9.37 -7.20 12.69
N LEU A 171 8.95 -6.73 11.50
CA LEU A 171 9.89 -6.27 10.47
C LEU A 171 10.79 -5.13 10.97
N ALA A 172 10.23 -4.18 11.71
CA ALA A 172 10.99 -3.07 12.28
C ALA A 172 12.10 -3.56 13.23
N LEU A 173 11.81 -4.58 14.05
CA LEU A 173 12.79 -5.19 14.97
C LEU A 173 13.88 -5.98 14.22
N GLU A 174 13.49 -6.81 13.26
CA GLU A 174 14.40 -7.71 12.56
C GLU A 174 15.31 -6.97 11.56
N LEU A 175 14.75 -5.98 10.84
CA LEU A 175 15.41 -5.33 9.72
C LEU A 175 16.08 -3.98 10.09
N GLY A 176 15.78 -3.43 11.25
CA GLY A 176 16.30 -2.11 11.68
C GLY A 176 17.82 -2.01 11.65
N LYS A 177 18.53 -3.07 12.04
CA LYS A 177 20.01 -3.12 12.00
C LYS A 177 20.62 -2.98 10.59
N PHE A 178 19.80 -3.14 9.56
CA PHE A 178 20.22 -2.96 8.16
C PHE A 178 19.83 -1.58 7.58
N GLY A 179 19.39 -0.63 8.41
CA GLY A 179 18.93 0.68 7.94
C GLY A 179 17.53 0.68 7.30
N ILE A 180 16.75 -0.38 7.55
CA ILE A 180 15.41 -0.57 6.98
C ILE A 180 14.37 -0.17 8.03
N THR A 181 13.42 0.68 7.65
CA THR A 181 12.24 0.97 8.48
C THR A 181 11.00 0.28 7.91
N ALA A 182 10.12 -0.14 8.80
CA ALA A 182 8.83 -0.72 8.44
C ALA A 182 7.71 -0.03 9.22
N ASN A 183 6.71 0.52 8.52
CA ASN A 183 5.57 1.21 9.12
C ASN A 183 4.26 0.76 8.48
N ALA A 184 3.16 0.98 9.16
CA ALA A 184 1.83 0.73 8.65
C ALA A 184 1.03 2.03 8.57
N ILE A 185 0.24 2.17 7.51
CA ILE A 185 -0.79 3.20 7.41
C ILE A 185 -2.13 2.51 7.56
N ALA A 186 -3.01 3.05 8.40
CA ALA A 186 -4.36 2.57 8.63
C ALA A 186 -5.37 3.64 8.17
N PRO A 187 -5.80 3.60 6.88
CA PRO A 187 -6.79 4.53 6.37
C PRO A 187 -8.14 4.38 7.07
N GLY A 188 -8.85 5.51 7.25
CA GLY A 188 -10.26 5.53 7.58
C GLY A 188 -11.13 5.46 6.30
N PHE A 189 -12.17 6.29 6.25
CA PHE A 189 -13.01 6.40 5.07
C PHE A 189 -12.30 7.24 3.98
N ILE A 190 -11.90 6.59 2.89
CA ILE A 190 -11.26 7.22 1.74
C ILE A 190 -12.15 7.05 0.51
N GLU A 191 -12.34 8.12 -0.26
CA GLU A 191 -13.11 8.11 -1.50
C GLU A 191 -12.38 7.31 -2.58
N THR A 192 -12.95 6.16 -2.96
CA THR A 192 -12.38 5.23 -3.94
C THR A 192 -13.49 4.50 -4.68
N GLU A 193 -13.14 3.82 -5.77
CA GLU A 193 -14.07 2.90 -6.44
C GLU A 193 -14.63 1.83 -5.49
N MET A 194 -13.83 1.39 -4.51
CA MET A 194 -14.22 0.39 -3.51
C MET A 194 -15.31 0.93 -2.57
N THR A 195 -15.19 2.16 -2.10
CA THR A 195 -16.21 2.81 -1.26
C THR A 195 -17.45 3.19 -2.07
N ALA A 196 -17.30 3.54 -3.35
CA ALA A 196 -18.41 3.75 -4.26
C ALA A 196 -19.18 2.45 -4.52
N ALA A 197 -18.51 1.34 -4.80
CA ALA A 197 -19.13 0.03 -4.94
C ALA A 197 -19.81 -0.45 -3.65
N THR A 198 -19.31 -0.05 -2.48
CA THR A 198 -19.98 -0.32 -1.21
C THR A 198 -21.28 0.45 -1.08
N ALA A 199 -21.30 1.75 -1.44
CA ALA A 199 -22.51 2.56 -1.45
C ALA A 199 -23.58 1.99 -2.40
N GLU A 200 -23.17 1.58 -3.61
CA GLU A 200 -24.04 0.93 -4.59
C GLU A 200 -24.64 -0.36 -4.03
N ARG A 201 -23.85 -1.22 -3.41
CA ARG A 201 -24.29 -2.50 -2.81
C ARG A 201 -25.35 -2.31 -1.72
N ILE A 202 -25.27 -1.22 -0.95
CA ILE A 202 -26.24 -0.91 0.11
C ILE A 202 -27.41 -0.04 -0.39
N GLY A 203 -27.41 0.34 -1.68
CA GLY A 203 -28.48 1.11 -2.30
C GLY A 203 -28.55 2.58 -1.89
N VAL A 204 -27.40 3.18 -1.53
CA VAL A 204 -27.30 4.59 -1.13
C VAL A 204 -26.51 5.36 -2.19
N PRO A 205 -26.96 6.56 -2.62
CA PRO A 205 -26.17 7.43 -3.48
C PRO A 205 -24.79 7.73 -2.86
N PHE A 206 -23.74 7.67 -3.67
CA PHE A 206 -22.37 7.82 -3.14
C PHE A 206 -22.13 9.16 -2.43
N GLU A 207 -22.73 10.25 -2.93
CA GLU A 207 -22.65 11.56 -2.28
C GLU A 207 -23.29 11.58 -0.88
N ASP A 208 -24.45 10.91 -0.73
CA ASP A 208 -25.12 10.80 0.57
C ASP A 208 -24.30 9.93 1.53
N PHE A 209 -23.68 8.86 1.01
CA PHE A 209 -22.79 7.99 1.79
C PHE A 209 -21.56 8.75 2.29
N LYS A 210 -20.92 9.56 1.44
CA LYS A 210 -19.81 10.45 1.81
C LYS A 210 -20.23 11.48 2.84
N ALA A 211 -21.35 12.16 2.61
CA ALA A 211 -21.87 13.17 3.52
C ALA A 211 -22.19 12.61 4.91
N ALA A 212 -22.73 11.39 4.97
CA ALA A 212 -22.96 10.70 6.24
C ALA A 212 -21.63 10.37 6.94
N ALA A 213 -20.65 9.83 6.21
CA ALA A 213 -19.34 9.53 6.77
C ALA A 213 -18.61 10.78 7.27
N ALA A 214 -18.65 11.88 6.51
CA ALA A 214 -18.01 13.15 6.87
C ALA A 214 -18.50 13.74 8.19
N LYS A 215 -19.78 13.51 8.55
CA LYS A 215 -20.36 13.98 9.83
C LYS A 215 -19.75 13.30 11.04
N GLU A 216 -19.28 12.05 10.88
CA GLU A 216 -18.69 11.25 11.95
C GLU A 216 -17.16 11.44 12.04
N ILE A 217 -16.57 12.14 11.07
CA ILE A 217 -15.13 12.38 11.00
C ILE A 217 -14.81 13.75 11.61
N PRO A 218 -13.93 13.86 12.62
CA PRO A 218 -13.63 15.12 13.30
C PRO A 218 -13.19 16.28 12.41
N VAL A 219 -12.44 15.99 11.32
CA VAL A 219 -12.05 17.03 10.33
C VAL A 219 -13.17 17.37 9.34
N ALA A 220 -14.38 16.83 9.52
CA ALA A 220 -15.61 17.11 8.79
C ALA A 220 -15.50 16.91 7.26
N ARG A 221 -14.64 16.00 6.82
CA ARG A 221 -14.54 15.53 5.43
C ARG A 221 -14.12 14.06 5.37
N THR A 222 -14.44 13.43 4.27
CA THR A 222 -13.84 12.13 3.90
C THR A 222 -12.39 12.33 3.44
N GLY A 223 -11.58 11.27 3.52
CA GLY A 223 -10.23 11.28 2.96
C GLY A 223 -10.26 11.05 1.44
N VAL A 224 -9.21 11.48 0.79
CA VAL A 224 -8.96 11.24 -0.63
C VAL A 224 -7.65 10.43 -0.82
N PRO A 225 -7.43 9.79 -1.97
CA PRO A 225 -6.20 9.02 -2.23
C PRO A 225 -4.91 9.78 -1.92
N GLU A 226 -4.91 11.08 -2.15
CA GLU A 226 -3.77 11.98 -1.89
C GLU A 226 -3.41 12.06 -0.41
N ASP A 227 -4.38 11.97 0.51
CA ASP A 227 -4.11 11.94 1.96
C ASP A 227 -3.25 10.72 2.32
N ILE A 228 -3.50 9.58 1.68
CA ILE A 228 -2.72 8.35 1.87
C ILE A 228 -1.35 8.47 1.19
N ALA A 229 -1.31 9.02 -0.03
CA ALA A 229 -0.07 9.21 -0.76
C ALA A 229 0.92 10.13 -0.01
N HIS A 230 0.44 11.17 0.67
CA HIS A 230 1.26 12.02 1.54
C HIS A 230 1.85 11.27 2.72
N ALA A 231 1.05 10.41 3.38
CA ALA A 231 1.53 9.60 4.50
C ALA A 231 2.57 8.54 4.06
N VAL A 232 2.38 7.94 2.87
CA VAL A 232 3.37 7.03 2.27
C VAL A 232 4.65 7.78 1.98
N SER A 233 4.57 8.94 1.28
CA SER A 233 5.71 9.80 0.94
C SER A 233 6.53 10.18 2.18
N PHE A 234 5.88 10.52 3.29
CA PHE A 234 6.54 10.76 4.56
C PHE A 234 7.35 9.54 5.03
N PHE A 235 6.73 8.36 5.13
CA PHE A 235 7.39 7.16 5.65
C PHE A 235 8.54 6.65 4.78
N VAL A 236 8.50 6.89 3.47
CA VAL A 236 9.55 6.45 2.56
C VAL A 236 10.69 7.46 2.40
N SER A 237 10.53 8.66 2.91
CA SER A 237 11.57 9.69 2.86
C SER A 237 12.81 9.31 3.67
N GLU A 238 13.96 9.87 3.31
CA GLU A 238 15.20 9.70 4.08
C GLU A 238 15.04 10.23 5.52
N GLY A 239 14.34 11.35 5.69
CA GLY A 239 14.10 11.99 6.99
C GLY A 239 13.29 11.15 7.97
N ALA A 240 12.55 10.13 7.49
CA ALA A 240 11.80 9.20 8.32
C ALA A 240 12.65 8.02 8.87
N GLY A 241 13.98 8.07 8.74
CA GLY A 241 14.89 6.98 9.13
C GLY A 241 14.85 6.59 10.62
N PHE A 242 14.28 7.41 11.49
CA PHE A 242 14.07 7.09 12.92
C PHE A 242 12.62 6.75 13.26
N VAL A 243 11.73 6.64 12.26
CA VAL A 243 10.33 6.27 12.42
C VAL A 243 10.15 4.84 11.92
N SER A 244 10.03 3.88 12.84
CA SER A 244 9.89 2.45 12.51
C SER A 244 8.99 1.74 13.49
N GLY A 245 8.23 0.74 13.02
CA GLY A 245 7.29 -0.04 13.81
C GLY A 245 5.97 0.68 14.13
N GLN A 246 5.70 1.82 13.51
CA GLN A 246 4.55 2.65 13.80
C GLN A 246 3.32 2.25 12.98
N VAL A 247 2.14 2.51 13.56
CA VAL A 247 0.85 2.44 12.87
C VAL A 247 0.25 3.83 12.87
N LEU A 248 0.20 4.45 11.69
CA LEU A 248 -0.39 5.78 11.52
C LEU A 248 -1.83 5.65 11.01
N TYR A 249 -2.79 6.07 11.83
CA TYR A 249 -4.18 6.16 11.42
C TYR A 249 -4.39 7.45 10.63
N VAL A 250 -4.67 7.33 9.32
CA VAL A 250 -5.02 8.44 8.43
C VAL A 250 -6.53 8.43 8.24
N ALA A 251 -7.25 8.98 9.22
CA ALA A 251 -8.69 8.80 9.34
C ALA A 251 -9.46 10.11 9.70
N GLY A 252 -8.78 11.26 9.66
CA GLY A 252 -9.39 12.55 9.98
C GLY A 252 -9.75 12.75 11.45
N GLY A 253 -9.26 11.88 12.35
CA GLY A 253 -9.48 11.97 13.79
C GLY A 253 -8.82 10.80 14.52
N PRO A 254 -8.81 10.84 15.87
CA PRO A 254 -8.20 9.79 16.65
C PRO A 254 -8.93 8.45 16.47
N LYS A 255 -8.15 7.37 16.47
CA LYS A 255 -8.64 5.99 16.49
C LYS A 255 -7.88 5.24 17.59
N ALA A 256 -8.62 4.53 18.42
CA ALA A 256 -8.09 3.78 19.56
C ALA A 256 -8.24 2.28 19.31
#